data_e63f8c9f20c224796d9f7734da5cfb4c
#
_entry.id   e63f8c9f20c224796d9f7734da5cfb4c
#
_cell.length_a   1.000
_cell.length_b   1.000
_cell.length_c   1.000
_cell.angle_alpha   90.00
_cell.angle_beta   90.00
_cell.angle_gamma   90.00
#
_symmetry.space_group_name_H-M   'P 1'
#
loop_
_entity.id
_entity.type
_entity.pdbx_description
1 polymer ?
#
loop_
_entity_poly.entity_id
_entity_poly.type
_entity_poly.pdbx_seq_one_letter_code
_entity_poly.pdbx_strand_id
1 'polypeptide(L)'
;VTGAPPRRPLVAGTTRTDAVTDLALTLPLFVIYHLGVVFLPVRNAADLVTSQLTSLAANNLGLYLLLTAALGAAVTLGLLFFGHREKLRWESFVLVAIEGVLYAMAMRTVASLAVGMLPLGPFPGLESTVFGAIVMSVGAGFYEEIAFRVIAFGLGAKLLLSIDDWSPWLVYPLWALACAAGFSLWHHLGAMGEPFALKPFLFRTVCGLVFTAIYGFRGFAPAVWTHTLYDIWAMT
;
A
#
# COMPACT_ATOMS: atom_id res chain seq x y z
N VAL A 1 6.64 -20.69 33.25
CA VAL A 1 6.51 -20.21 31.84
C VAL A 1 5.04 -20.27 31.50
N THR A 2 4.29 -19.20 31.72
CA THR A 2 2.87 -19.10 31.35
C THR A 2 2.82 -18.50 29.96
N GLY A 3 2.58 -19.38 28.95
CA GLY A 3 2.30 -18.94 27.58
C GLY A 3 1.07 -18.07 27.54
N ALA A 4 1.20 -16.84 26.99
CA ALA A 4 0.06 -15.97 26.76
C ALA A 4 -0.93 -16.70 25.84
N PRO A 5 -2.25 -16.64 26.10
CA PRO A 5 -3.23 -17.28 25.26
C PRO A 5 -3.20 -16.68 23.84
N PRO A 6 -3.46 -17.48 22.79
CA PRO A 6 -3.51 -16.99 21.43
C PRO A 6 -4.55 -15.87 21.33
N ARG A 7 -4.15 -14.72 20.80
CA ARG A 7 -5.04 -13.56 20.61
C ARG A 7 -6.15 -13.96 19.66
N ARG A 8 -7.39 -14.02 20.13
CA ARG A 8 -8.57 -14.22 19.29
C ARG A 8 -8.69 -13.05 18.31
N PRO A 9 -8.99 -13.31 17.01
CA PRO A 9 -9.28 -12.23 16.07
C PRO A 9 -10.47 -11.40 16.56
N LEU A 10 -10.36 -10.07 16.46
CA LEU A 10 -11.35 -9.11 16.94
C LEU A 10 -12.72 -9.24 16.25
N VAL A 11 -12.80 -9.93 15.11
CA VAL A 11 -14.05 -10.23 14.39
C VAL A 11 -14.04 -11.69 13.98
N ALA A 12 -15.01 -12.47 14.47
CA ALA A 12 -15.21 -13.84 14.06
C ALA A 12 -15.64 -13.89 12.59
N GLY A 13 -14.85 -14.57 11.73
CA GLY A 13 -15.21 -14.82 10.34
C GLY A 13 -14.35 -14.14 9.28
N THR A 14 -13.46 -13.21 9.61
CA THR A 14 -12.47 -12.65 8.66
C THR A 14 -11.13 -13.30 8.88
N THR A 15 -10.72 -14.18 7.97
CA THR A 15 -9.35 -14.71 7.95
C THR A 15 -8.42 -13.63 7.43
N ARG A 16 -7.76 -12.91 8.35
CA ARG A 16 -6.60 -12.08 8.00
C ARG A 16 -5.51 -13.03 7.51
N THR A 17 -5.01 -12.78 6.31
CA THR A 17 -3.86 -13.49 5.78
C THR A 17 -2.64 -13.25 6.67
N ASP A 18 -1.75 -14.24 6.76
CA ASP A 18 -0.49 -14.04 7.45
C ASP A 18 0.44 -13.12 6.62
N ALA A 19 1.42 -12.51 7.27
CA ALA A 19 2.30 -11.53 6.62
C ALA A 19 3.10 -12.11 5.43
N VAL A 20 3.36 -13.42 5.44
CA VAL A 20 4.08 -14.10 4.36
C VAL A 20 3.19 -14.27 3.14
N THR A 21 1.97 -14.71 3.34
CA THR A 21 0.95 -14.80 2.28
C THR A 21 0.66 -13.42 1.69
N ASP A 22 0.50 -12.39 2.52
CA ASP A 22 0.31 -11.01 2.09
C ASP A 22 1.46 -10.54 1.19
N LEU A 23 2.71 -10.75 1.62
CA LEU A 23 3.87 -10.35 0.83
C LEU A 23 3.96 -11.12 -0.49
N ALA A 24 3.66 -12.42 -0.47
CA ALA A 24 3.64 -13.23 -1.68
C ALA A 24 2.56 -12.77 -2.68
N LEU A 25 1.37 -12.40 -2.20
CA LEU A 25 0.28 -11.89 -3.05
C LEU A 25 0.58 -10.52 -3.64
N THR A 26 1.48 -9.74 -3.06
CA THR A 26 1.92 -8.44 -3.61
C THR A 26 3.13 -8.54 -4.53
N LEU A 27 3.81 -9.70 -4.58
CA LEU A 27 5.02 -9.89 -5.38
C LEU A 27 4.83 -9.56 -6.89
N PRO A 28 3.70 -9.92 -7.56
CA PRO A 28 3.49 -9.53 -8.95
C PRO A 28 3.51 -8.00 -9.15
N LEU A 29 2.91 -7.25 -8.22
CA LEU A 29 2.88 -5.79 -8.28
C LEU A 29 4.29 -5.21 -8.07
N PHE A 30 5.05 -5.74 -7.11
CA PHE A 30 6.46 -5.38 -6.94
C PHE A 30 7.27 -5.58 -8.23
N VAL A 31 7.13 -6.73 -8.90
CA VAL A 31 7.84 -7.03 -10.14
C VAL A 31 7.43 -6.10 -11.27
N ILE A 32 6.11 -5.87 -11.46
CA ILE A 32 5.59 -4.96 -12.49
C ILE A 32 6.15 -3.55 -12.31
N TYR A 33 6.14 -3.03 -11.07
CA TYR A 33 6.68 -1.71 -10.77
C TYR A 33 8.18 -1.63 -11.10
N HIS A 34 9.00 -2.52 -10.57
CA HIS A 34 10.45 -2.46 -10.72
C HIS A 34 10.93 -2.69 -12.17
N LEU A 35 10.18 -3.46 -12.95
CA LEU A 35 10.46 -3.60 -14.38
C LEU A 35 9.99 -2.39 -15.20
N GLY A 36 8.92 -1.73 -14.76
CA GLY A 36 8.33 -0.60 -15.49
C GLY A 36 8.96 0.76 -15.17
N VAL A 37 9.30 1.00 -13.91
CA VAL A 37 9.74 2.32 -13.42
C VAL A 37 11.02 2.83 -14.08
N VAL A 38 11.89 1.94 -14.56
CA VAL A 38 13.14 2.34 -15.24
C VAL A 38 12.91 2.99 -16.60
N PHE A 39 11.71 2.81 -17.17
CA PHE A 39 11.31 3.44 -18.43
C PHE A 39 10.56 4.76 -18.22
N LEU A 40 10.37 5.19 -16.95
CA LEU A 40 9.67 6.42 -16.60
C LEU A 40 10.65 7.52 -16.15
N PRO A 41 10.34 8.79 -16.44
CA PRO A 41 11.17 9.92 -15.99
C PRO A 41 10.99 10.22 -14.50
N VAL A 42 9.94 9.69 -13.88
CA VAL A 42 9.57 9.91 -12.47
C VAL A 42 9.37 8.60 -11.75
N ARG A 43 9.42 8.66 -10.41
CA ARG A 43 9.22 7.52 -9.51
C ARG A 43 8.27 7.90 -8.40
N ASN A 44 7.65 6.91 -7.75
CA ASN A 44 6.88 7.17 -6.54
C ASN A 44 7.80 7.75 -5.44
N ALA A 45 7.34 8.79 -4.77
CA ALA A 45 8.14 9.49 -3.75
C ALA A 45 8.44 8.62 -2.51
N ALA A 46 7.61 7.60 -2.23
CA ALA A 46 7.84 6.64 -1.16
C ALA A 46 8.79 5.48 -1.57
N ASP A 47 9.20 5.42 -2.85
CA ASP A 47 10.08 4.36 -3.36
C ASP A 47 11.56 4.66 -3.09
N LEU A 48 12.02 4.24 -1.93
CA LEU A 48 13.44 4.29 -1.57
C LEU A 48 14.25 3.16 -2.22
N VAL A 49 13.63 2.04 -2.55
CA VAL A 49 14.32 0.83 -3.06
C VAL A 49 14.88 1.06 -4.45
N THR A 50 14.07 1.56 -5.39
CA THR A 50 14.55 1.86 -6.76
C THR A 50 15.69 2.90 -6.75
N SER A 51 15.60 3.90 -5.88
CA SER A 51 16.66 4.91 -5.75
C SER A 51 17.98 4.27 -5.34
N GLN A 52 17.97 3.37 -4.35
CA GLN A 52 19.15 2.65 -3.90
C GLN A 52 19.67 1.69 -4.97
N LEU A 53 18.80 0.90 -5.59
CA LEU A 53 19.17 -0.03 -6.66
C LEU A 53 19.79 0.70 -7.87
N THR A 54 19.23 1.85 -8.25
CA THR A 54 19.76 2.66 -9.36
C THR A 54 21.14 3.24 -9.01
N SER A 55 21.32 3.70 -7.77
CA SER A 55 22.60 4.19 -7.28
C SER A 55 23.66 3.09 -7.28
N LEU A 56 23.33 1.91 -6.73
CA LEU A 56 24.23 0.74 -6.72
C LEU A 56 24.55 0.24 -8.13
N ALA A 57 23.60 0.34 -9.05
CA ALA A 57 23.78 -0.04 -10.45
C ALA A 57 24.58 0.99 -11.27
N ALA A 58 24.97 2.15 -10.69
CA ALA A 58 25.67 3.22 -11.38
C ALA A 58 25.01 3.60 -12.73
N ASN A 59 23.68 3.66 -12.75
CA ASN A 59 22.83 3.88 -13.93
C ASN A 59 22.95 2.81 -15.05
N ASN A 60 23.53 1.65 -14.76
CA ASN A 60 23.58 0.52 -15.68
C ASN A 60 22.28 -0.29 -15.57
N LEU A 61 21.46 -0.29 -16.65
CA LEU A 61 20.19 -0.98 -16.70
C LEU A 61 20.35 -2.49 -16.45
N GLY A 62 21.34 -3.13 -17.04
CA GLY A 62 21.55 -4.59 -16.86
C GLY A 62 21.86 -4.93 -15.41
N LEU A 63 22.72 -4.14 -14.75
CA LEU A 63 23.04 -4.32 -13.33
C LEU A 63 21.81 -4.02 -12.45
N TYR A 64 21.03 -2.98 -12.76
CA TYR A 64 19.79 -2.69 -12.06
C TYR A 64 18.80 -3.88 -12.12
N LEU A 65 18.57 -4.44 -13.32
CA LEU A 65 17.68 -5.58 -13.49
C LEU A 65 18.20 -6.82 -12.74
N LEU A 66 19.52 -7.05 -12.76
CA LEU A 66 20.15 -8.13 -12.01
C LEU A 66 19.94 -7.95 -10.49
N LEU A 67 20.19 -6.75 -9.96
CA LEU A 67 19.98 -6.46 -8.53
C LEU A 67 18.51 -6.57 -8.13
N THR A 68 17.59 -6.12 -8.96
CA THR A 68 16.15 -6.26 -8.76
C THR A 68 15.74 -7.73 -8.74
N ALA A 69 16.25 -8.53 -9.69
CA ALA A 69 15.99 -9.97 -9.73
C ALA A 69 16.57 -10.68 -8.50
N ALA A 70 17.78 -10.31 -8.08
CA ALA A 70 18.42 -10.87 -6.88
C ALA A 70 17.61 -10.51 -5.61
N LEU A 71 17.11 -9.28 -5.49
CA LEU A 71 16.24 -8.86 -4.39
C LEU A 71 14.93 -9.66 -4.39
N GLY A 72 14.27 -9.76 -5.54
CA GLY A 72 13.04 -10.55 -5.70
C GLY A 72 13.26 -12.03 -5.35
N ALA A 73 14.38 -12.61 -5.80
CA ALA A 73 14.76 -13.99 -5.45
C ALA A 73 15.03 -14.14 -3.94
N ALA A 74 15.74 -13.20 -3.32
CA ALA A 74 16.00 -13.22 -1.88
C ALA A 74 14.71 -13.15 -1.07
N VAL A 75 13.77 -12.27 -1.44
CA VAL A 75 12.45 -12.18 -0.83
C VAL A 75 11.69 -13.50 -1.01
N THR A 76 11.65 -14.02 -2.24
CA THR A 76 10.96 -15.29 -2.54
C THR A 76 11.54 -16.46 -1.73
N LEU A 77 12.87 -16.59 -1.66
CA LEU A 77 13.53 -17.60 -0.84
C LEU A 77 13.21 -17.41 0.64
N GLY A 78 13.26 -16.18 1.15
CA GLY A 78 12.85 -15.86 2.51
C GLY A 78 11.41 -16.33 2.81
N LEU A 79 10.47 -16.04 1.89
CA LEU A 79 9.09 -16.50 2.00
C LEU A 79 8.97 -18.03 2.01
N LEU A 80 9.76 -18.73 1.20
CA LEU A 80 9.77 -20.19 1.16
C LEU A 80 10.37 -20.82 2.43
N PHE A 81 11.39 -20.18 3.02
CA PHE A 81 12.05 -20.68 4.23
C PHE A 81 11.27 -20.37 5.52
N PHE A 82 10.72 -19.16 5.62
CA PHE A 82 10.06 -18.69 6.84
C PHE A 82 8.54 -18.76 6.78
N GLY A 83 7.98 -18.96 5.56
CA GLY A 83 6.55 -19.05 5.36
C GLY A 83 5.97 -20.33 5.95
N HIS A 84 4.89 -20.21 6.69
CA HIS A 84 4.04 -21.34 7.00
C HIS A 84 3.46 -21.86 5.69
N ARG A 85 3.48 -23.20 5.51
CA ARG A 85 3.18 -23.89 4.24
C ARG A 85 1.70 -23.80 3.81
N GLU A 86 1.08 -22.67 3.89
CA GLU A 86 -0.18 -22.48 3.16
C GLU A 86 0.16 -22.44 1.67
N LYS A 87 -0.39 -23.39 0.93
CA LYS A 87 -0.14 -23.50 -0.52
C LYS A 87 -0.74 -22.27 -1.17
N LEU A 88 0.12 -21.32 -1.56
CA LEU A 88 -0.27 -20.22 -2.45
C LEU A 88 -0.89 -20.82 -3.71
N ARG A 89 -2.16 -20.53 -3.91
CA ARG A 89 -2.91 -20.98 -5.08
C ARG A 89 -3.10 -19.77 -6.00
N TRP A 90 -3.10 -20.01 -7.28
CA TRP A 90 -3.33 -18.93 -8.25
C TRP A 90 -4.69 -18.24 -8.03
N GLU A 91 -5.69 -18.98 -7.56
CA GLU A 91 -7.00 -18.43 -7.21
C GLU A 91 -6.91 -17.35 -6.13
N SER A 92 -5.94 -17.42 -5.23
CA SER A 92 -5.73 -16.39 -4.20
C SER A 92 -5.38 -15.02 -4.81
N PHE A 93 -4.62 -15.01 -5.91
CA PHE A 93 -4.30 -13.77 -6.64
C PHE A 93 -5.56 -13.18 -7.33
N VAL A 94 -6.38 -14.03 -7.93
CA VAL A 94 -7.63 -13.60 -8.54
C VAL A 94 -8.60 -13.07 -7.48
N LEU A 95 -8.72 -13.78 -6.36
CA LEU A 95 -9.61 -13.38 -5.27
C LEU A 95 -9.18 -12.05 -4.64
N VAL A 96 -7.89 -11.84 -4.37
CA VAL A 96 -7.42 -10.56 -3.82
C VAL A 96 -7.58 -9.41 -4.81
N ALA A 97 -7.43 -9.66 -6.11
CA ALA A 97 -7.67 -8.66 -7.14
C ALA A 97 -9.17 -8.28 -7.21
N ILE A 98 -10.08 -9.27 -7.19
CA ILE A 98 -11.53 -9.02 -7.15
C ILE A 98 -11.90 -8.26 -5.89
N GLU A 99 -11.40 -8.68 -4.73
CA GLU A 99 -11.60 -8.01 -3.45
C GLU A 99 -11.11 -6.56 -3.53
N GLY A 100 -9.94 -6.33 -4.12
CA GLY A 100 -9.38 -5.00 -4.34
C GLY A 100 -10.27 -4.10 -5.20
N VAL A 101 -10.84 -4.62 -6.29
CA VAL A 101 -11.81 -3.87 -7.11
C VAL A 101 -13.04 -3.48 -6.29
N LEU A 102 -13.61 -4.43 -5.56
CA LEU A 102 -14.82 -4.17 -4.76
C LEU A 102 -14.56 -3.12 -3.68
N TYR A 103 -13.40 -3.21 -3.00
CA TYR A 103 -13.00 -2.22 -2.00
C TYR A 103 -12.70 -0.85 -2.62
N ALA A 104 -12.09 -0.80 -3.80
CA ALA A 104 -11.83 0.46 -4.52
C ALA A 104 -13.16 1.17 -4.87
N MET A 105 -14.15 0.42 -5.35
CA MET A 105 -15.49 0.96 -5.64
C MET A 105 -16.18 1.46 -4.37
N ALA A 106 -16.17 0.67 -3.29
CA ALA A 106 -16.76 1.04 -2.01
C ALA A 106 -16.05 2.28 -1.42
N MET A 107 -14.73 2.30 -1.42
CA MET A 107 -13.91 3.41 -0.93
C MET A 107 -14.21 4.71 -1.68
N ARG A 108 -14.22 4.68 -3.02
CA ARG A 108 -14.56 5.85 -3.84
C ARG A 108 -15.96 6.36 -3.51
N THR A 109 -16.93 5.47 -3.35
CA THR A 109 -18.31 5.83 -2.99
C THR A 109 -18.36 6.49 -1.62
N VAL A 110 -17.77 5.88 -0.59
CA VAL A 110 -17.75 6.42 0.78
C VAL A 110 -17.05 7.77 0.83
N ALA A 111 -15.89 7.92 0.19
CA ALA A 111 -15.14 9.17 0.17
C ALA A 111 -15.90 10.27 -0.58
N SER A 112 -16.54 9.93 -1.71
CA SER A 112 -17.35 10.88 -2.48
C SER A 112 -18.57 11.38 -1.70
N LEU A 113 -19.26 10.49 -1.01
CA LEU A 113 -20.40 10.85 -0.15
C LEU A 113 -19.98 11.70 1.04
N ALA A 114 -18.87 11.35 1.69
CA ALA A 114 -18.37 12.08 2.87
C ALA A 114 -17.95 13.51 2.55
N VAL A 115 -17.42 13.76 1.36
CA VAL A 115 -16.85 15.07 0.98
C VAL A 115 -17.79 15.86 0.03
N GLY A 116 -18.85 15.21 -0.46
CA GLY A 116 -19.73 15.81 -1.47
C GLY A 116 -18.99 16.15 -2.78
N MET A 117 -17.99 15.32 -3.13
CA MET A 117 -17.17 15.49 -4.32
C MET A 117 -17.01 14.15 -5.04
N LEU A 118 -17.33 14.13 -6.33
CA LEU A 118 -16.95 13.03 -7.21
C LEU A 118 -15.69 13.48 -7.96
N PRO A 119 -14.51 12.90 -7.70
CA PRO A 119 -13.36 13.18 -8.53
C PRO A 119 -13.63 12.62 -9.93
N LEU A 120 -13.82 13.53 -10.88
CA LEU A 120 -14.03 13.20 -12.28
C LEU A 120 -12.74 13.54 -13.03
N GLY A 121 -12.11 12.52 -13.59
CA GLY A 121 -10.95 12.67 -14.46
C GLY A 121 -9.61 12.30 -13.82
N PRO A 122 -8.61 12.10 -14.68
CA PRO A 122 -7.25 11.80 -14.25
C PRO A 122 -6.67 12.96 -13.45
N PHE A 123 -5.85 12.64 -12.46
CA PHE A 123 -5.09 13.67 -11.74
C PHE A 123 -4.14 14.37 -12.72
N PRO A 124 -4.21 15.71 -12.83
CA PRO A 124 -3.39 16.42 -13.81
C PRO A 124 -1.90 16.25 -13.50
N GLY A 125 -1.13 15.85 -14.49
CA GLY A 125 0.31 16.12 -14.52
C GLY A 125 1.25 14.95 -14.33
N LEU A 126 0.78 13.70 -14.05
CA LEU A 126 1.74 12.64 -13.78
C LEU A 126 2.08 11.76 -14.99
N GLU A 127 1.14 11.49 -15.91
CA GLU A 127 1.46 10.50 -16.95
C GLU A 127 0.74 10.77 -18.27
N SER A 128 1.52 10.92 -19.31
CA SER A 128 1.01 11.06 -20.68
C SER A 128 0.66 9.72 -21.33
N THR A 129 0.89 8.59 -20.66
CA THR A 129 0.70 7.25 -21.21
C THR A 129 0.01 6.31 -20.22
N VAL A 130 -0.82 5.41 -20.75
CA VAL A 130 -1.48 4.34 -19.97
C VAL A 130 -0.43 3.46 -19.26
N PHE A 131 0.70 3.20 -19.91
CA PHE A 131 1.81 2.45 -19.29
C PHE A 131 2.34 3.15 -18.04
N GLY A 132 2.62 4.44 -18.12
CA GLY A 132 3.07 5.24 -16.99
C GLY A 132 2.06 5.25 -15.86
N ALA A 133 0.78 5.48 -16.16
CA ALA A 133 -0.30 5.44 -15.18
C ALA A 133 -0.35 4.09 -14.44
N ILE A 134 -0.29 2.96 -15.14
CA ILE A 134 -0.27 1.63 -14.52
C ILE A 134 0.95 1.45 -13.62
N VAL A 135 2.16 1.74 -14.11
CA VAL A 135 3.39 1.55 -13.33
C VAL A 135 3.38 2.43 -12.07
N MET A 136 2.99 3.71 -12.20
CA MET A 136 2.93 4.61 -11.04
C MET A 136 1.86 4.19 -10.03
N SER A 137 0.69 3.75 -10.48
CA SER A 137 -0.37 3.22 -9.61
C SER A 137 0.10 1.98 -8.82
N VAL A 138 0.84 1.08 -9.49
CA VAL A 138 1.41 -0.11 -8.82
C VAL A 138 2.46 0.30 -7.79
N GLY A 139 3.30 1.28 -8.11
CA GLY A 139 4.29 1.83 -7.19
C GLY A 139 3.65 2.51 -5.97
N ALA A 140 2.63 3.33 -6.19
CA ALA A 140 1.87 3.97 -5.12
C ALA A 140 1.22 2.92 -4.22
N GLY A 141 0.44 2.00 -4.79
CA GLY A 141 -0.21 0.94 -4.02
C GLY A 141 0.76 0.11 -3.18
N PHE A 142 1.97 -0.16 -3.67
CA PHE A 142 2.95 -0.95 -2.91
C PHE A 142 3.70 -0.10 -1.87
N TYR A 143 4.36 0.98 -2.26
CA TYR A 143 5.26 1.73 -1.39
C TYR A 143 4.53 2.63 -0.40
N GLU A 144 3.44 3.24 -0.80
CA GLU A 144 2.68 4.08 0.12
C GLU A 144 1.92 3.25 1.16
N GLU A 145 1.47 2.03 0.81
CA GLU A 145 0.90 1.13 1.79
C GLU A 145 1.96 0.63 2.80
N ILE A 146 3.20 0.38 2.39
CA ILE A 146 4.30 0.10 3.32
C ILE A 146 4.52 1.30 4.25
N ALA A 147 4.67 2.51 3.68
CA ALA A 147 4.99 3.70 4.46
C ALA A 147 3.87 4.06 5.46
N PHE A 148 2.64 4.12 5.00
CA PHE A 148 1.53 4.63 5.82
C PHE A 148 0.79 3.55 6.62
N ARG A 149 0.70 2.29 6.15
CA ARG A 149 -0.05 1.23 6.85
C ARG A 149 0.85 0.32 7.66
N VAL A 150 1.97 -0.12 7.11
CA VAL A 150 2.87 -0.99 7.86
C VAL A 150 3.70 -0.18 8.85
N ILE A 151 4.39 0.87 8.39
CA ILE A 151 5.33 1.63 9.23
C ILE A 151 4.57 2.65 10.08
N ALA A 152 3.93 3.64 9.47
CA ALA A 152 3.32 4.72 10.24
C ALA A 152 2.19 4.21 11.13
N PHE A 153 1.20 3.50 10.58
CA PHE A 153 0.06 3.03 11.37
C PHE A 153 0.42 1.80 12.21
N GLY A 154 0.88 0.71 11.60
CA GLY A 154 1.05 -0.57 12.30
C GLY A 154 2.17 -0.56 13.34
N LEU A 155 3.37 -0.10 12.94
CA LEU A 155 4.51 0.03 13.86
C LEU A 155 4.31 1.20 14.82
N GLY A 156 3.82 2.34 14.32
CA GLY A 156 3.54 3.52 15.14
C GLY A 156 2.51 3.26 16.24
N ALA A 157 1.39 2.59 15.96
CA ALA A 157 0.40 2.22 16.97
C ALA A 157 0.98 1.27 18.03
N LYS A 158 1.81 0.29 17.62
CA LYS A 158 2.50 -0.60 18.57
C LYS A 158 3.45 0.18 19.47
N LEU A 159 4.18 1.13 18.91
CA LEU A 159 5.10 1.97 19.67
C LEU A 159 4.34 2.83 20.69
N LEU A 160 3.26 3.51 20.27
CA LEU A 160 2.43 4.31 21.17
C LEU A 160 1.88 3.49 22.34
N LEU A 161 1.37 2.29 22.07
CA LEU A 161 0.86 1.37 23.10
C LEU A 161 1.96 0.75 23.97
N SER A 162 3.25 0.89 23.61
CA SER A 162 4.38 0.44 24.44
C SER A 162 4.92 1.51 25.38
N ILE A 163 4.58 2.78 25.16
CA ILE A 163 5.07 3.91 25.95
C ILE A 163 4.28 4.05 27.25
N ASP A 164 2.97 3.85 27.17
CA ASP A 164 2.06 4.01 28.32
C ASP A 164 0.85 3.09 28.19
N ASP A 165 0.13 2.85 29.29
CA ASP A 165 -1.09 2.01 29.36
C ASP A 165 -2.32 2.68 28.70
N TRP A 166 -2.13 3.25 27.53
CA TRP A 166 -3.21 3.87 26.79
C TRP A 166 -4.20 2.84 26.26
N SER A 167 -5.47 3.21 26.28
CA SER A 167 -6.51 2.32 25.76
C SER A 167 -6.36 2.09 24.26
N PRO A 168 -6.24 0.84 23.79
CA PRO A 168 -6.19 0.52 22.37
C PRO A 168 -7.40 1.06 21.58
N TRP A 169 -8.58 1.15 22.22
CA TRP A 169 -9.80 1.70 21.63
C TRP A 169 -9.72 3.19 21.32
N LEU A 170 -8.82 3.92 21.96
CA LEU A 170 -8.54 5.33 21.64
C LEU A 170 -7.35 5.45 20.69
N VAL A 171 -6.27 4.70 20.94
CA VAL A 171 -5.03 4.79 20.15
C VAL A 171 -5.29 4.42 18.70
N TYR A 172 -5.91 3.27 18.41
CA TYR A 172 -6.09 2.85 17.02
C TYR A 172 -6.93 3.83 16.18
N PRO A 173 -8.11 4.32 16.60
CA PRO A 173 -8.88 5.26 15.78
C PRO A 173 -8.19 6.61 15.60
N LEU A 174 -7.64 7.17 16.68
CA LEU A 174 -6.99 8.49 16.61
C LEU A 174 -5.70 8.43 15.78
N TRP A 175 -4.92 7.38 15.94
CA TRP A 175 -3.70 7.18 15.16
C TRP A 175 -4.00 6.85 13.69
N ALA A 176 -5.06 6.09 13.41
CA ALA A 176 -5.54 5.89 12.05
C ALA A 176 -5.92 7.20 11.36
N LEU A 177 -6.62 8.09 12.08
CA LEU A 177 -6.95 9.41 11.56
C LEU A 177 -5.71 10.26 11.30
N ALA A 178 -4.75 10.27 12.23
CA ALA A 178 -3.48 11.00 12.05
C ALA A 178 -2.69 10.47 10.85
N CYS A 179 -2.55 9.16 10.71
CA CYS A 179 -1.87 8.53 9.56
C CYS A 179 -2.60 8.80 8.24
N ALA A 180 -3.93 8.78 8.22
CA ALA A 180 -4.72 9.07 7.03
C ALA A 180 -4.62 10.54 6.61
N ALA A 181 -4.62 11.47 7.57
CA ALA A 181 -4.39 12.89 7.30
C ALA A 181 -2.95 13.13 6.81
N GLY A 182 -1.96 12.46 7.40
CA GLY A 182 -0.56 12.49 6.96
C GLY A 182 -0.39 11.94 5.53
N PHE A 183 -1.06 10.84 5.20
CA PHE A 183 -1.13 10.29 3.85
C PHE A 183 -1.69 11.31 2.85
N SER A 184 -2.78 11.96 3.18
CA SER A 184 -3.35 13.00 2.32
C SER A 184 -2.43 14.21 2.19
N LEU A 185 -1.82 14.66 3.30
CA LEU A 185 -0.90 15.79 3.30
C LEU A 185 0.34 15.52 2.45
N TRP A 186 0.83 14.27 2.42
CA TRP A 186 1.96 13.85 1.60
C TRP A 186 1.83 14.26 0.13
N HIS A 187 0.62 14.22 -0.43
CA HIS A 187 0.34 14.61 -1.82
C HIS A 187 0.46 16.12 -2.07
N HIS A 188 0.55 16.92 -1.03
CA HIS A 188 0.71 18.39 -1.12
C HIS A 188 2.15 18.84 -0.80
N LEU A 189 3.08 17.89 -0.55
CA LEU A 189 4.46 18.17 -0.16
C LEU A 189 5.46 17.88 -1.29
N GLY A 190 6.59 18.59 -1.25
CA GLY A 190 7.70 18.39 -2.18
C GLY A 190 7.48 18.98 -3.57
N ALA A 191 8.45 18.73 -4.47
CA ALA A 191 8.46 19.31 -5.82
C ALA A 191 7.34 18.80 -6.73
N MET A 192 6.78 17.63 -6.42
CA MET A 192 5.66 16.99 -7.15
C MET A 192 4.31 17.22 -6.44
N GLY A 193 4.32 18.00 -5.34
CA GLY A 193 3.13 18.24 -4.54
C GLY A 193 2.08 19.08 -5.28
N GLU A 194 0.82 18.69 -5.14
CA GLU A 194 -0.31 19.45 -5.66
C GLU A 194 -0.57 20.70 -4.76
N PRO A 195 -1.09 21.80 -5.30
CA PRO A 195 -1.58 22.89 -4.48
C PRO A 195 -2.61 22.40 -3.45
N PHE A 196 -2.48 22.87 -2.21
CA PHE A 196 -3.41 22.44 -1.16
C PHE A 196 -4.85 22.86 -1.48
N ALA A 197 -5.76 21.91 -1.44
CA ALA A 197 -7.19 22.15 -1.55
C ALA A 197 -7.94 21.25 -0.55
N LEU A 198 -8.85 21.85 0.23
CA LEU A 198 -9.50 21.16 1.35
C LEU A 198 -10.30 19.92 0.90
N LYS A 199 -11.04 20.00 -0.21
CA LYS A 199 -11.85 18.87 -0.69
C LYS A 199 -11.00 17.66 -1.10
N PRO A 200 -9.97 17.78 -1.96
CA PRO A 200 -9.04 16.68 -2.26
C PRO A 200 -8.35 16.15 -1.00
N PHE A 201 -7.93 17.02 -0.09
CA PHE A 201 -7.33 16.63 1.19
C PHE A 201 -8.27 15.76 2.01
N LEU A 202 -9.53 16.20 2.21
CA LEU A 202 -10.51 15.40 2.96
C LEU A 202 -10.86 14.09 2.24
N PHE A 203 -11.00 14.12 0.91
CA PHE A 203 -11.27 12.94 0.12
C PHE A 203 -10.17 11.87 0.32
N ARG A 204 -8.90 12.24 0.14
CA ARG A 204 -7.76 11.33 0.35
C ARG A 204 -7.62 10.89 1.81
N THR A 205 -7.99 11.75 2.77
CA THR A 205 -8.02 11.36 4.19
C THR A 205 -9.03 10.24 4.43
N VAL A 206 -10.23 10.35 3.85
CA VAL A 206 -11.25 9.27 3.93
C VAL A 206 -10.74 7.99 3.23
N CYS A 207 -10.15 8.11 2.04
CA CYS A 207 -9.51 6.97 1.38
C CYS A 207 -8.44 6.33 2.28
N GLY A 208 -7.59 7.16 2.91
CA GLY A 208 -6.56 6.72 3.85
C GLY A 208 -7.12 5.94 5.05
N LEU A 209 -8.26 6.37 5.59
CA LEU A 209 -8.96 5.64 6.66
C LEU A 209 -9.48 4.28 6.17
N VAL A 210 -10.05 4.23 4.96
CA VAL A 210 -10.53 2.97 4.37
C VAL A 210 -9.38 2.00 4.13
N PHE A 211 -8.25 2.45 3.56
CA PHE A 211 -7.05 1.62 3.41
C PHE A 211 -6.54 1.11 4.76
N THR A 212 -6.54 1.97 5.79
CA THR A 212 -6.13 1.56 7.15
C THR A 212 -7.08 0.51 7.72
N ALA A 213 -8.39 0.63 7.48
CA ALA A 213 -9.37 -0.37 7.88
C ALA A 213 -9.16 -1.70 7.13
N ILE A 214 -8.96 -1.66 5.81
CA ILE A 214 -8.65 -2.86 5.01
C ILE A 214 -7.37 -3.53 5.53
N TYR A 215 -6.29 -2.76 5.74
CA TYR A 215 -5.06 -3.28 6.31
C TYR A 215 -5.27 -3.92 7.69
N GLY A 216 -6.05 -3.28 8.56
CA GLY A 216 -6.33 -3.78 9.91
C GLY A 216 -7.13 -5.08 9.94
N PHE A 217 -8.14 -5.21 9.09
CA PHE A 217 -9.07 -6.34 9.09
C PHE A 217 -8.71 -7.45 8.11
N ARG A 218 -8.13 -7.11 6.96
CA ARG A 218 -7.86 -8.06 5.88
C ARG A 218 -6.37 -8.34 5.66
N GLY A 219 -5.49 -7.38 5.97
CA GLY A 219 -4.06 -7.51 5.79
C GLY A 219 -3.48 -6.57 4.75
N PHE A 220 -2.19 -6.76 4.47
CA PHE A 220 -1.42 -5.88 3.60
C PHE A 220 -1.79 -6.04 2.12
N ALA A 221 -1.89 -7.29 1.62
CA ALA A 221 -2.16 -7.52 0.20
C ALA A 221 -3.50 -6.93 -0.27
N PRO A 222 -4.64 -7.10 0.42
CA PRO A 222 -5.88 -6.44 0.03
C PRO A 222 -5.79 -4.92 0.00
N ALA A 223 -5.04 -4.29 0.92
CA ALA A 223 -4.84 -2.83 0.90
C ALA A 223 -4.03 -2.40 -0.33
N VAL A 224 -2.91 -3.07 -0.63
CA VAL A 224 -2.07 -2.81 -1.81
C VAL A 224 -2.86 -2.97 -3.12
N TRP A 225 -3.60 -4.07 -3.27
CA TRP A 225 -4.41 -4.30 -4.46
C TRP A 225 -5.53 -3.28 -4.61
N THR A 226 -6.20 -2.91 -3.51
CA THR A 226 -7.25 -1.87 -3.52
C THR A 226 -6.68 -0.52 -3.97
N HIS A 227 -5.54 -0.11 -3.42
CA HIS A 227 -4.89 1.16 -3.76
C HIS A 227 -4.46 1.16 -5.23
N THR A 228 -3.72 0.15 -5.66
CA THR A 228 -3.26 0.00 -7.05
C THR A 228 -4.43 0.08 -8.04
N LEU A 229 -5.49 -0.70 -7.81
CA LEU A 229 -6.62 -0.78 -8.74
C LEU A 229 -7.46 0.49 -8.73
N TYR A 230 -7.58 1.15 -7.58
CA TYR A 230 -8.21 2.46 -7.48
C TYR A 230 -7.45 3.50 -8.31
N ASP A 231 -6.13 3.57 -8.16
CA ASP A 231 -5.30 4.54 -8.88
C ASP A 231 -5.29 4.28 -10.39
N ILE A 232 -5.17 3.01 -10.83
CA ILE A 232 -5.31 2.66 -12.24
C ILE A 232 -6.65 3.21 -12.77
N TRP A 233 -7.75 2.93 -12.07
CA TRP A 233 -9.08 3.41 -12.48
C TRP A 233 -9.20 4.93 -12.46
N ALA A 234 -8.52 5.62 -11.54
CA ALA A 234 -8.58 7.07 -11.43
C ALA A 234 -7.69 7.79 -12.45
N MET A 235 -6.61 7.13 -12.94
CA MET A 235 -5.61 7.72 -13.85
C MET A 235 -5.82 7.30 -15.32
N THR A 236 -6.61 6.26 -15.60
CA THR A 236 -6.93 5.80 -16.97
C THR A 236 -8.38 6.12 -17.37
#